data_73c604f0f91cf83c2bdeac0bba047f4c
#
_entry.id   73c604f0f91cf83c2bdeac0bba047f4c
#
_cell.length_a   1.000
_cell.length_b   1.000
_cell.length_c   1.000
_cell.angle_alpha   90.00
_cell.angle_beta   90.00
_cell.angle_gamma   90.00
#
_symmetry.space_group_name_H-M   'P 1'
#
loop_
_entity.id
_entity.type
_entity.pdbx_description
1 polymer ?
#
loop_
_entity_poly.entity_id
_entity_poly.type
_entity_poly.pdbx_seq_one_letter_code
_entity_poly.pdbx_strand_id
1 'polypeptide(L)'
;KNVLSNIRRQNIQLDDFIRINKHLQESGRTTKGELIMGMPGESKESFLQGVEQMIDAKVSFVCIYTLMLLTGTEFKNPQYLKEHGIKGKYRVVPLNFGQYEGSKVLDCEEVGIESNDMSFEDYLYLRGFALLTETLHNGRPFEELFRYALSLGVGRMGLLRRLYDNVAGAPQEIQDLVK
;
A
#
# COMPACT_ATOMS: atom_id res chain seq x y z
N LYS A 1 -2.59 -5.80 -18.34
CA LYS A 1 -2.04 -7.07 -17.81
C LYS A 1 -2.84 -7.45 -16.58
N ASN A 2 -3.09 -8.74 -16.39
CA ASN A 2 -3.86 -9.21 -15.24
C ASN A 2 -2.91 -9.59 -14.10
N VAL A 3 -2.77 -8.72 -13.09
CA VAL A 3 -1.91 -8.93 -11.92
C VAL A 3 -2.21 -10.27 -11.24
N LEU A 4 -3.50 -10.59 -11.04
CA LEU A 4 -3.93 -11.84 -10.39
C LEU A 4 -3.47 -13.08 -11.17
N SER A 5 -3.47 -13.02 -12.50
CA SER A 5 -2.96 -14.12 -13.35
C SER A 5 -1.46 -14.32 -13.13
N ASN A 6 -0.68 -13.23 -13.06
CA ASN A 6 0.76 -13.30 -12.86
C ASN A 6 1.15 -13.93 -11.51
N ILE A 7 0.33 -13.73 -10.48
CA ILE A 7 0.55 -14.28 -9.14
C ILE A 7 -0.27 -15.56 -8.86
N ARG A 8 -0.95 -16.09 -9.89
CA ARG A 8 -1.78 -17.32 -9.83
C ARG A 8 -2.82 -17.28 -8.71
N ARG A 9 -3.45 -16.13 -8.50
CA ARG A 9 -4.50 -15.94 -7.49
C ARG A 9 -5.84 -15.63 -8.13
N GLN A 10 -6.89 -16.04 -7.43
CA GLN A 10 -8.25 -15.60 -7.70
C GLN A 10 -8.72 -14.81 -6.49
N ASN A 11 -9.26 -13.62 -6.73
CA ASN A 11 -9.88 -12.81 -5.70
C ASN A 11 -11.39 -12.83 -5.86
N ILE A 12 -12.08 -12.47 -4.79
CA ILE A 12 -13.51 -12.15 -4.82
C ILE A 12 -13.77 -11.05 -5.87
N GLN A 13 -14.90 -11.14 -6.56
CA GLN A 13 -15.28 -10.10 -7.52
C GLN A 13 -15.53 -8.77 -6.79
N LEU A 14 -15.24 -7.66 -7.44
CA LEU A 14 -15.34 -6.33 -6.82
C LEU A 14 -16.77 -6.05 -6.32
N ASP A 15 -17.80 -6.42 -7.08
CA ASP A 15 -19.21 -6.22 -6.70
C ASP A 15 -19.58 -7.02 -5.45
N ASP A 16 -19.11 -8.26 -5.34
CA ASP A 16 -19.32 -9.09 -4.14
C ASP A 16 -18.58 -8.50 -2.94
N PHE A 17 -17.35 -8.02 -3.14
CA PHE A 17 -16.58 -7.35 -2.11
C PHE A 17 -17.31 -6.11 -1.59
N ILE A 18 -17.81 -5.24 -2.47
CA ILE A 18 -18.56 -4.02 -2.11
C ILE A 18 -19.83 -4.40 -1.33
N ARG A 19 -20.56 -5.39 -1.80
CA ARG A 19 -21.80 -5.87 -1.15
C ARG A 19 -21.54 -6.41 0.25
N ILE A 20 -20.52 -7.24 0.43
CA ILE A 20 -20.13 -7.81 1.73
C ILE A 20 -19.68 -6.71 2.68
N ASN A 21 -18.83 -5.80 2.19
CA ASN A 21 -18.31 -4.70 2.99
C ASN A 21 -19.46 -3.79 3.49
N LYS A 22 -20.42 -3.46 2.62
CA LYS A 22 -21.60 -2.68 2.99
C LYS A 22 -22.42 -3.39 4.09
N HIS A 23 -22.69 -4.67 3.94
CA HIS A 23 -23.43 -5.46 4.94
C HIS A 23 -22.71 -5.47 6.31
N LEU A 24 -21.39 -5.62 6.32
CA LEU A 24 -20.61 -5.61 7.56
C LEU A 24 -20.67 -4.23 8.24
N GLN A 25 -20.60 -3.15 7.48
CA GLN A 25 -20.72 -1.79 8.01
C GLN A 25 -22.11 -1.51 8.59
N GLU A 26 -23.17 -1.90 7.88
CA GLU A 26 -24.56 -1.78 8.37
C GLU A 26 -24.77 -2.56 9.67
N SER A 27 -23.99 -3.61 9.90
CA SER A 27 -23.96 -4.40 11.14
C SER A 27 -23.05 -3.80 12.23
N GLY A 28 -22.51 -2.58 12.03
CA GLY A 28 -21.61 -1.90 12.96
C GLY A 28 -20.20 -2.50 13.04
N ARG A 29 -19.80 -3.35 12.08
CA ARG A 29 -18.48 -3.99 12.03
C ARG A 29 -17.49 -3.15 11.22
N THR A 30 -16.24 -3.12 11.68
CA THR A 30 -15.13 -2.56 10.90
C THR A 30 -14.60 -3.61 9.92
N THR A 31 -14.09 -3.12 8.79
CA THR A 31 -13.51 -3.94 7.72
C THR A 31 -12.07 -3.52 7.46
N LYS A 32 -11.24 -4.48 7.06
CA LYS A 32 -9.85 -4.27 6.69
C LYS A 32 -9.62 -4.76 5.27
N GLY A 33 -9.08 -3.89 4.43
CA GLY A 33 -8.60 -4.23 3.09
C GLY A 33 -7.07 -4.24 3.07
N GLU A 34 -6.49 -5.24 2.43
CA GLU A 34 -5.03 -5.39 2.32
C GLU A 34 -4.61 -5.34 0.85
N LEU A 35 -3.68 -4.46 0.53
CA LEU A 35 -3.06 -4.32 -0.78
C LEU A 35 -1.56 -4.55 -0.67
N ILE A 36 -0.97 -5.19 -1.68
CA ILE A 36 0.47 -5.42 -1.73
C ILE A 36 1.02 -4.68 -2.96
N MET A 37 1.82 -3.63 -2.74
CA MET A 37 2.45 -2.89 -3.82
C MET A 37 3.64 -3.64 -4.41
N GLY A 38 3.88 -3.44 -5.71
CA GLY A 38 5.01 -4.01 -6.42
C GLY A 38 4.73 -5.38 -7.03
N MET A 39 3.47 -5.81 -7.10
CA MET A 39 3.10 -7.05 -7.76
C MET A 39 3.39 -6.99 -9.27
N PRO A 40 3.87 -8.08 -9.89
CA PRO A 40 4.16 -8.13 -11.32
C PRO A 40 2.93 -7.80 -12.18
N GLY A 41 3.09 -6.86 -13.10
CA GLY A 41 2.02 -6.37 -13.96
C GLY A 41 1.24 -5.19 -13.40
N GLU A 42 1.60 -4.68 -12.21
CA GLU A 42 0.94 -3.55 -11.57
C GLU A 42 1.76 -2.27 -11.73
N SER A 43 1.12 -1.22 -12.27
CA SER A 43 1.68 0.12 -12.32
C SER A 43 1.28 0.93 -11.09
N LYS A 44 1.96 2.06 -10.86
CA LYS A 44 1.57 3.03 -9.83
C LYS A 44 0.10 3.44 -9.95
N GLU A 45 -0.34 3.76 -11.16
CA GLU A 45 -1.70 4.21 -11.43
C GLU A 45 -2.72 3.12 -11.11
N SER A 46 -2.47 1.87 -11.53
CA SER A 46 -3.37 0.75 -11.23
C SER A 46 -3.44 0.45 -9.75
N PHE A 47 -2.31 0.58 -9.04
CA PHE A 47 -2.27 0.43 -7.58
C PHE A 47 -3.08 1.51 -6.86
N LEU A 48 -2.87 2.79 -7.24
CA LEU A 48 -3.63 3.91 -6.66
C LEU A 48 -5.13 3.81 -6.96
N GLN A 49 -5.52 3.27 -8.12
CA GLN A 49 -6.91 2.95 -8.42
C GLN A 49 -7.47 1.87 -7.49
N GLY A 50 -6.68 0.86 -7.14
CA GLY A 50 -7.06 -0.15 -6.15
C GLY A 50 -7.29 0.46 -4.76
N VAL A 51 -6.42 1.37 -4.33
CA VAL A 51 -6.61 2.14 -3.07
C VAL A 51 -7.90 2.96 -3.11
N GLU A 52 -8.15 3.67 -4.22
CA GLU A 52 -9.38 4.45 -4.42
C GLU A 52 -10.63 3.58 -4.31
N GLN A 53 -10.66 2.44 -4.97
CA GLN A 53 -11.78 1.49 -4.89
C GLN A 53 -12.05 1.02 -3.45
N MET A 54 -11.00 0.77 -2.66
CA MET A 54 -11.14 0.42 -1.24
C MET A 54 -11.74 1.57 -0.42
N ILE A 55 -11.26 2.80 -0.65
CA ILE A 55 -11.75 4.01 0.02
C ILE A 55 -13.22 4.29 -0.35
N ASP A 56 -13.58 4.19 -1.63
CA ASP A 56 -14.94 4.41 -2.14
C ASP A 56 -15.92 3.34 -1.66
N ALA A 57 -15.44 2.09 -1.56
CA ALA A 57 -16.18 1.03 -0.91
C ALA A 57 -16.32 1.22 0.61
N LYS A 58 -15.74 2.31 1.18
CA LYS A 58 -15.77 2.63 2.61
C LYS A 58 -15.12 1.58 3.49
N VAL A 59 -14.07 0.91 3.00
CA VAL A 59 -13.27 0.01 3.85
C VAL A 59 -12.73 0.80 5.03
N SER A 60 -12.87 0.26 6.25
CA SER A 60 -12.54 1.00 7.46
C SER A 60 -11.03 1.24 7.61
N PHE A 61 -10.23 0.23 7.23
CA PHE A 61 -8.76 0.27 7.27
C PHE A 61 -8.20 -0.26 5.95
N VAL A 62 -7.43 0.57 5.25
CA VAL A 62 -6.70 0.20 4.03
C VAL A 62 -5.23 0.03 4.37
N CYS A 63 -4.77 -1.23 4.47
CA CYS A 63 -3.40 -1.56 4.81
C CYS A 63 -2.60 -1.83 3.53
N ILE A 64 -1.50 -1.12 3.35
CA ILE A 64 -0.64 -1.21 2.18
C ILE A 64 0.68 -1.86 2.59
N TYR A 65 0.94 -3.04 2.04
CA TYR A 65 2.17 -3.80 2.24
C TYR A 65 3.08 -3.71 1.01
N THR A 66 4.35 -4.01 1.19
CA THR A 66 5.33 -4.16 0.11
C THR A 66 5.48 -5.63 -0.25
N LEU A 67 5.67 -5.95 -1.53
CA LEU A 67 6.00 -7.30 -1.98
C LEU A 67 7.25 -7.80 -1.27
N MET A 68 7.13 -8.88 -0.49
CA MET A 68 8.25 -9.58 0.15
C MET A 68 8.78 -10.70 -0.74
N LEU A 69 10.10 -10.74 -0.92
CA LEU A 69 10.80 -11.75 -1.70
C LEU A 69 11.23 -12.89 -0.77
N LEU A 70 10.24 -13.67 -0.30
CA LEU A 70 10.48 -14.73 0.68
C LEU A 70 11.14 -15.96 0.05
N THR A 71 12.16 -16.50 0.72
CA THR A 71 12.81 -17.74 0.33
C THR A 71 11.81 -18.88 0.29
N GLY A 72 11.87 -19.69 -0.78
CA GLY A 72 10.95 -20.81 -0.99
C GLY A 72 9.64 -20.43 -1.70
N THR A 73 9.41 -19.14 -1.97
CA THR A 73 8.26 -18.70 -2.80
C THR A 73 8.66 -18.48 -4.26
N GLU A 74 7.67 -18.41 -5.14
CA GLU A 74 7.87 -18.07 -6.55
C GLU A 74 8.52 -16.70 -6.74
N PHE A 75 8.19 -15.73 -5.87
CA PHE A 75 8.75 -14.37 -5.87
C PHE A 75 10.26 -14.32 -5.56
N LYS A 76 10.89 -15.42 -5.12
CA LYS A 76 12.35 -15.54 -4.94
C LYS A 76 13.01 -16.40 -6.01
N ASN A 77 12.24 -16.96 -6.94
CA ASN A 77 12.77 -17.73 -8.05
C ASN A 77 13.54 -16.82 -9.02
N PRO A 78 14.83 -17.10 -9.34
CA PRO A 78 15.65 -16.24 -10.20
C PRO A 78 15.06 -16.02 -11.60
N GLN A 79 14.42 -17.05 -12.18
CA GLN A 79 13.79 -16.95 -13.48
C GLN A 79 12.57 -16.02 -13.44
N TYR A 80 11.75 -16.14 -12.40
CA TYR A 80 10.58 -15.29 -12.19
C TYR A 80 10.99 -13.82 -11.96
N LEU A 81 12.00 -13.57 -11.14
CA LEU A 81 12.55 -12.24 -10.92
C LEU A 81 13.02 -11.60 -12.22
N LYS A 82 13.73 -12.36 -13.06
CA LYS A 82 14.22 -11.91 -14.37
C LYS A 82 13.08 -11.62 -15.35
N GLU A 83 12.10 -12.50 -15.42
CA GLU A 83 10.93 -12.37 -16.31
C GLU A 83 10.14 -11.08 -16.02
N HIS A 84 9.92 -10.80 -14.75
CA HIS A 84 9.15 -9.63 -14.32
C HIS A 84 10.00 -8.39 -14.00
N GLY A 85 11.33 -8.47 -14.19
CA GLY A 85 12.26 -7.36 -13.92
C GLY A 85 12.29 -6.93 -12.46
N ILE A 86 11.97 -7.84 -11.52
CA ILE A 86 11.88 -7.51 -10.11
C ILE A 86 13.28 -7.30 -9.53
N LYS A 87 13.52 -6.12 -8.93
CA LYS A 87 14.72 -5.82 -8.15
C LYS A 87 14.37 -5.74 -6.68
N GLY A 88 15.20 -6.37 -5.84
CA GLY A 88 15.02 -6.40 -4.40
C GLY A 88 16.04 -5.54 -3.66
N LYS A 89 15.64 -5.07 -2.49
CA LYS A 89 16.53 -4.51 -1.45
C LYS A 89 16.16 -5.06 -0.08
N TYR A 90 17.17 -5.12 0.80
CA TYR A 90 16.95 -5.49 2.19
C TYR A 90 16.57 -4.26 3.00
N ARG A 91 15.62 -4.45 3.92
CA ARG A 91 15.28 -3.48 4.96
C ARG A 91 15.27 -4.14 6.32
N VAL A 92 15.56 -3.39 7.37
CA VAL A 92 15.41 -3.85 8.76
C VAL A 92 13.92 -3.95 9.08
N VAL A 93 13.51 -5.05 9.70
CA VAL A 93 12.14 -5.21 10.19
C VAL A 93 11.99 -4.42 11.50
N PRO A 94 11.09 -3.42 11.55
CA PRO A 94 10.90 -2.63 12.75
C PRO A 94 10.50 -3.48 13.95
N LEU A 95 11.07 -3.18 15.12
CA LEU A 95 10.80 -3.86 16.40
C LEU A 95 11.20 -5.35 16.47
N ASN A 96 11.77 -5.91 15.41
CA ASN A 96 12.28 -7.28 15.40
C ASN A 96 13.80 -7.28 15.64
N PHE A 97 14.18 -7.19 16.90
CA PHE A 97 15.57 -7.28 17.32
C PHE A 97 15.66 -8.03 18.63
N GLY A 98 16.82 -8.66 18.89
CA GLY A 98 17.06 -9.40 20.11
C GLY A 98 18.55 -9.50 20.41
N GLN A 99 18.85 -10.05 21.60
CA GLN A 99 20.19 -10.40 21.97
C GLN A 99 20.23 -11.89 22.30
N TYR A 100 21.08 -12.63 21.57
CA TYR A 100 21.24 -14.07 21.71
C TYR A 100 22.72 -14.37 22.01
N GLU A 101 23.00 -15.00 23.13
CA GLU A 101 24.38 -15.33 23.56
C GLU A 101 25.36 -14.15 23.47
N GLY A 102 24.91 -12.96 23.86
CA GLY A 102 25.70 -11.73 23.80
C GLY A 102 25.77 -11.02 22.46
N SER A 103 25.27 -11.64 21.37
CA SER A 103 25.22 -11.05 20.04
C SER A 103 23.88 -10.32 19.81
N LYS A 104 23.94 -9.06 19.33
CA LYS A 104 22.74 -8.32 18.89
C LYS A 104 22.36 -8.77 17.49
N VAL A 105 21.09 -9.13 17.32
CA VAL A 105 20.51 -9.57 16.04
C VAL A 105 19.39 -8.62 15.66
N LEU A 106 19.39 -8.20 14.40
CA LEU A 106 18.33 -7.43 13.74
C LEU A 106 17.78 -8.26 12.60
N ASP A 107 16.47 -8.45 12.56
CA ASP A 107 15.83 -9.11 11.44
C ASP A 107 15.76 -8.19 10.23
N CYS A 108 16.06 -8.76 9.08
CA CYS A 108 16.00 -8.11 7.79
C CYS A 108 15.11 -8.91 6.84
N GLU A 109 14.35 -8.21 6.03
CA GLU A 109 13.56 -8.80 4.96
C GLU A 109 13.93 -8.21 3.61
N GLU A 110 13.84 -9.01 2.55
CA GLU A 110 14.03 -8.54 1.20
C GLU A 110 12.68 -8.18 0.58
N VAL A 111 12.61 -6.98 0.00
CA VAL A 111 11.39 -6.46 -0.61
C VAL A 111 11.62 -6.07 -2.06
N GLY A 112 10.62 -6.29 -2.91
CA GLY A 112 10.62 -5.83 -4.29
C GLY A 112 10.40 -4.32 -4.33
N ILE A 113 11.33 -3.61 -5.00
CA ILE A 113 11.32 -2.14 -5.09
C ILE A 113 11.16 -1.62 -6.50
N GLU A 114 11.25 -2.48 -7.49
CA GLU A 114 11.15 -2.15 -8.92
C GLU A 114 10.69 -3.39 -9.68
N SER A 115 9.99 -3.20 -10.78
CA SER A 115 9.62 -4.24 -11.73
C SER A 115 9.51 -3.67 -13.15
N ASN A 116 9.19 -4.51 -14.15
CA ASN A 116 8.94 -4.04 -15.52
C ASN A 116 7.79 -3.03 -15.63
N ASP A 117 6.87 -3.03 -14.67
CA ASP A 117 5.64 -2.24 -14.70
C ASP A 117 5.62 -1.10 -13.65
N MET A 118 6.61 -1.08 -12.74
CA MET A 118 6.73 -0.09 -11.65
C MET A 118 8.20 0.30 -11.44
N SER A 119 8.52 1.57 -11.59
CA SER A 119 9.87 2.09 -11.35
C SER A 119 10.18 2.22 -9.85
N PHE A 120 11.46 2.42 -9.51
CA PHE A 120 11.85 2.70 -8.12
C PHE A 120 11.26 4.01 -7.61
N GLU A 121 11.16 5.04 -8.46
CA GLU A 121 10.51 6.32 -8.14
C GLU A 121 9.02 6.12 -7.84
N ASP A 122 8.33 5.29 -8.61
CA ASP A 122 6.93 4.95 -8.34
C ASP A 122 6.76 4.20 -7.02
N TYR A 123 7.69 3.28 -6.71
CA TYR A 123 7.72 2.59 -5.42
C TYR A 123 7.89 3.59 -4.26
N LEU A 124 8.81 4.54 -4.36
CA LEU A 124 9.01 5.57 -3.34
C LEU A 124 7.77 6.44 -3.17
N TYR A 125 7.15 6.87 -4.28
CA TYR A 125 5.89 7.60 -4.25
C TYR A 125 4.81 6.81 -3.50
N LEU A 126 4.63 5.54 -3.83
CA LEU A 126 3.61 4.70 -3.19
C LEU A 126 3.91 4.43 -1.71
N ARG A 127 5.19 4.36 -1.31
CA ARG A 127 5.58 4.25 0.11
C ARG A 127 5.16 5.47 0.92
N GLY A 128 5.43 6.67 0.42
CA GLY A 128 4.99 7.90 1.07
C GLY A 128 3.46 8.05 1.06
N PHE A 129 2.81 7.68 -0.05
CA PHE A 129 1.36 7.67 -0.14
C PHE A 129 0.71 6.66 0.83
N ALA A 130 1.35 5.51 1.06
CA ALA A 130 0.90 4.52 2.06
C ALA A 130 0.95 5.09 3.48
N LEU A 131 2.01 5.83 3.84
CA LEU A 131 2.11 6.52 5.13
C LEU A 131 0.97 7.54 5.29
N LEU A 132 0.67 8.31 4.24
CA LEU A 132 -0.43 9.27 4.25
C LEU A 132 -1.79 8.57 4.41
N THR A 133 -1.99 7.45 3.72
CA THR A 133 -3.21 6.63 3.85
C THR A 133 -3.36 6.11 5.28
N GLU A 134 -2.30 5.59 5.87
CA GLU A 134 -2.31 5.09 7.25
C GLU A 134 -2.65 6.20 8.24
N THR A 135 -2.03 7.37 8.11
CA THR A 135 -2.21 8.47 9.06
C THR A 135 -3.54 9.21 8.89
N LEU A 136 -3.96 9.51 7.66
CA LEU A 136 -5.11 10.37 7.40
C LEU A 136 -6.41 9.59 7.10
N HIS A 137 -6.33 8.41 6.44
CA HIS A 137 -7.50 7.60 6.18
C HIS A 137 -7.80 6.65 7.33
N ASN A 138 -6.83 5.82 7.73
CA ASN A 138 -7.02 4.85 8.80
C ASN A 138 -7.11 5.52 10.18
N GLY A 139 -6.23 6.49 10.47
CA GLY A 139 -6.20 7.24 11.73
C GLY A 139 -7.33 8.24 11.93
N ARG A 140 -7.92 8.72 10.84
CA ARG A 140 -9.06 9.66 10.80
C ARG A 140 -8.93 10.94 11.65
N PRO A 141 -7.75 11.57 11.77
CA PRO A 141 -7.58 12.74 12.63
C PRO A 141 -8.36 13.96 12.12
N PHE A 142 -8.69 14.00 10.83
CA PHE A 142 -9.36 15.15 10.16
C PHE A 142 -10.65 14.75 9.45
N GLU A 143 -11.45 13.86 10.06
CA GLU A 143 -12.67 13.32 9.43
C GLU A 143 -13.67 14.42 9.00
N GLU A 144 -13.82 15.49 9.80
CA GLU A 144 -14.70 16.62 9.48
C GLU A 144 -14.21 17.40 8.25
N LEU A 145 -12.89 17.55 8.09
CA LEU A 145 -12.31 18.19 6.90
C LEU A 145 -12.57 17.34 5.64
N PHE A 146 -12.41 16.02 5.72
CA PHE A 146 -12.72 15.12 4.61
C PHE A 146 -14.22 15.16 4.24
N ARG A 147 -15.10 15.24 5.24
CA ARG A 147 -16.55 15.37 5.04
C ARG A 147 -16.91 16.70 4.39
N TYR A 148 -16.28 17.78 4.82
CA TYR A 148 -16.45 19.10 4.20
C TYR A 148 -15.95 19.10 2.75
N ALA A 149 -14.76 18.56 2.48
CA ALA A 149 -14.23 18.45 1.12
C ALA A 149 -15.17 17.65 0.20
N LEU A 150 -15.74 16.56 0.70
CA LEU A 150 -16.73 15.77 -0.03
C LEU A 150 -17.98 16.57 -0.37
N SER A 151 -18.46 17.45 0.53
CA SER A 151 -19.62 18.34 0.26
C SER A 151 -19.34 19.35 -0.85
N LEU A 152 -18.06 19.62 -1.13
CA LEU A 152 -17.59 20.46 -2.24
C LEU A 152 -17.26 19.63 -3.50
N GLY A 153 -17.60 18.35 -3.54
CA GLY A 153 -17.33 17.45 -4.67
C GLY A 153 -15.90 16.90 -4.72
N VAL A 154 -15.09 17.07 -3.65
CA VAL A 154 -13.73 16.53 -3.59
C VAL A 154 -13.75 15.24 -2.78
N GLY A 155 -13.61 14.10 -3.47
CA GLY A 155 -13.51 12.79 -2.84
C GLY A 155 -12.25 12.64 -1.99
N ARG A 156 -12.30 11.71 -1.02
CA ARG A 156 -11.18 11.45 -0.09
C ARG A 156 -9.87 11.15 -0.81
N MET A 157 -9.91 10.28 -1.82
CA MET A 157 -8.70 9.94 -2.60
C MET A 157 -8.13 11.16 -3.32
N GLY A 158 -8.99 11.99 -3.93
CA GLY A 158 -8.58 13.24 -4.58
C GLY A 158 -7.91 14.22 -3.62
N LEU A 159 -8.41 14.32 -2.38
CA LEU A 159 -7.77 15.16 -1.36
C LEU A 159 -6.43 14.59 -0.90
N LEU A 160 -6.34 13.28 -0.64
CA LEU A 160 -5.09 12.61 -0.27
C LEU A 160 -4.01 12.80 -1.34
N ARG A 161 -4.34 12.61 -2.63
CA ARG A 161 -3.41 12.85 -3.74
C ARG A 161 -2.92 14.30 -3.77
N ARG A 162 -3.82 15.27 -3.67
CA ARG A 162 -3.45 16.70 -3.66
C ARG A 162 -2.53 17.04 -2.49
N LEU A 163 -2.78 16.50 -1.30
CA LEU A 163 -1.92 16.71 -0.13
C LEU A 163 -0.53 16.12 -0.38
N TYR A 164 -0.46 14.90 -0.90
CA TYR A 164 0.81 14.24 -1.15
C TYR A 164 1.62 14.90 -2.27
N ASP A 165 0.99 15.21 -3.39
CA ASP A 165 1.65 15.84 -4.55
C ASP A 165 2.16 17.26 -4.24
N ASN A 166 1.60 17.91 -3.21
CA ASN A 166 2.02 19.23 -2.75
C ASN A 166 2.86 19.20 -1.46
N VAL A 167 3.33 18.05 -1.03
CA VAL A 167 4.12 17.88 0.21
C VAL A 167 5.40 18.73 0.22
N ALA A 168 5.95 19.07 -0.95
CA ALA A 168 7.10 19.96 -1.07
C ALA A 168 6.81 21.40 -0.57
N GLY A 169 5.54 21.81 -0.49
CA GLY A 169 5.11 23.09 0.10
C GLY A 169 4.80 23.02 1.59
N ALA A 170 4.90 21.83 2.22
CA ALA A 170 4.63 21.64 3.63
C ALA A 170 5.83 22.10 4.50
N PRO A 171 5.67 22.28 5.83
CA PRO A 171 6.79 22.47 6.76
C PRO A 171 7.85 21.40 6.60
N GLN A 172 9.12 21.76 6.88
CA GLN A 172 10.28 20.87 6.64
C GLN A 172 10.14 19.52 7.37
N GLU A 173 9.60 19.53 8.59
CA GLU A 173 9.37 18.34 9.40
C GLU A 173 8.44 17.32 8.70
N ILE A 174 7.44 17.82 7.99
CA ILE A 174 6.52 16.98 7.20
C ILE A 174 7.22 16.45 5.94
N GLN A 175 8.01 17.29 5.26
CA GLN A 175 8.78 16.86 4.10
C GLN A 175 9.78 15.75 4.48
N ASP A 176 10.44 15.87 5.62
CA ASP A 176 11.44 14.89 6.09
C ASP A 176 10.80 13.57 6.52
N LEU A 177 9.54 13.58 6.96
CA LEU A 177 8.79 12.39 7.31
C LEU A 177 8.44 11.51 6.09
N VAL A 178 8.27 12.10 4.91
CA VAL A 178 7.84 11.40 3.69
C VAL A 178 8.97 11.12 2.69
N LYS A 179 10.20 11.53 3.00
CA LYS A 179 11.43 11.19 2.24
C LYS A 179 11.98 9.85 2.67
#